data_81cb86f93fc07df403330f6560e51660
#
_entry.id   81cb86f93fc07df403330f6560e51660
#
_cell.length_a   1.000
_cell.length_b   1.000
_cell.length_c   1.000
_cell.angle_alpha   90.00
_cell.angle_beta   90.00
_cell.angle_gamma   90.00
#
_symmetry.space_group_name_H-M   'P 1'
#
loop_
_entity.id
_entity.type
_entity.pdbx_description
1 polymer ?
#
loop_
_entity_poly.entity_id
_entity_poly.type
_entity_poly.pdbx_seq_one_letter_code
_entity_poly.pdbx_strand_id
1 'polypeptide(L)'
;MRFKTIKTAPIEGQKPGTSGLRKKTAVFREPNFLENFVQCIFDGTGGATGKTYVVGGDGRFFNKEAIATIIRMAAANGAKRLIIGQDGILSTPAASHLTRKYKTDGGIILSASHNPGGANGDFGVKFNASNGGPAPEKITDAIFAKTLEITAYKIADEAAGDIGKIGTFSIGECQIEVIDCVDDYELLMQELFDFDAISAMFANGFRICFDAMHAVTGPYATRILEGTLGAPKGSVINAIPSPDFGGGHPDPNPVWASELVAIMEGDNAPDFGAASDGDGDRNMIMGKGSFVSPSDSLALLTAYAHLAPAYAGKLAGVARSMPTSRAVDLVAERLGIPCFETPTGWKFFGNLLDAGKATLCGEESAGTGSNHIREKDGLWAVLLWLNILARDGRDVVQLRADHWRSFGRNYYSRHDYEEIPTQAATGLMDALRAKMADLPGTQVAGMEVNSADDFAYSDPIDQSLSEQQGVRIGFKDGSRFVMRLSGTGTQGATLRVYLE
;
A
#
# COMPACT_ATOMS: atom_id res chain seq x y z
N MET A 1 31.34 4.89 -24.08
CA MET A 1 30.09 5.35 -23.45
C MET A 1 30.24 6.78 -22.97
N ARG A 2 29.25 7.64 -23.21
CA ARG A 2 29.34 9.07 -22.86
C ARG A 2 28.31 9.37 -21.77
N PHE A 3 28.80 9.73 -20.60
CA PHE A 3 27.96 10.25 -19.51
C PHE A 3 28.01 11.78 -19.52
N LYS A 4 26.88 12.41 -19.25
CA LYS A 4 26.76 13.87 -19.16
C LYS A 4 26.45 14.27 -17.73
N THR A 5 27.05 15.37 -17.30
CA THR A 5 26.63 16.11 -16.12
C THR A 5 25.81 17.31 -16.58
N ILE A 6 24.55 17.33 -16.24
CA ILE A 6 23.61 18.41 -16.59
C ILE A 6 23.49 19.35 -15.40
N LYS A 7 23.75 20.64 -15.64
CA LYS A 7 23.54 21.67 -14.62
C LYS A 7 22.05 21.86 -14.37
N THR A 8 21.67 22.01 -13.13
CA THR A 8 20.29 22.26 -12.68
C THR A 8 20.31 23.18 -11.45
N ALA A 9 19.14 23.40 -10.87
CA ALA A 9 18.96 24.13 -9.62
C ALA A 9 17.85 23.47 -8.80
N PRO A 10 17.73 23.76 -7.50
CA PRO A 10 16.59 23.33 -6.69
C PRO A 10 15.24 23.73 -7.32
N ILE A 11 14.30 22.81 -7.28
CA ILE A 11 12.92 23.03 -7.75
C ILE A 11 11.99 22.87 -6.54
N GLU A 12 11.08 23.83 -6.36
CA GLU A 12 10.13 23.78 -5.25
C GLU A 12 9.18 22.56 -5.34
N GLY A 13 8.69 22.13 -4.18
CA GLY A 13 7.68 21.10 -4.11
C GLY A 13 8.20 19.65 -4.16
N GLN A 14 9.51 19.43 -4.08
CA GLN A 14 10.14 18.09 -4.08
C GLN A 14 10.26 17.46 -2.68
N LYS A 15 9.49 17.90 -1.70
CA LYS A 15 9.42 17.25 -0.38
C LYS A 15 8.57 15.98 -0.47
N PRO A 16 9.15 14.78 -0.22
CA PRO A 16 8.36 13.55 -0.20
C PRO A 16 7.44 13.50 1.04
N GLY A 17 6.25 12.90 0.85
CA GLY A 17 5.38 12.48 1.94
C GLY A 17 5.72 11.08 2.45
N THR A 18 4.85 10.51 3.29
CA THR A 18 4.99 9.14 3.83
C THR A 18 5.02 8.04 2.77
N SER A 19 4.45 8.29 1.59
CA SER A 19 4.39 7.34 0.46
C SER A 19 5.11 7.89 -0.78
N GLY A 20 6.23 8.59 -0.59
CA GLY A 20 7.03 9.17 -1.66
C GLY A 20 6.57 10.57 -2.11
N LEU A 21 7.17 11.04 -3.19
CA LEU A 21 6.83 12.32 -3.82
C LEU A 21 5.67 12.11 -4.80
N ARG A 22 4.55 12.77 -4.58
CA ARG A 22 3.37 12.73 -5.46
C ARG A 22 3.02 14.13 -5.95
N LYS A 23 2.82 14.30 -7.24
CA LYS A 23 2.43 15.54 -7.91
C LYS A 23 1.59 15.21 -9.15
N LYS A 24 0.99 16.23 -9.75
CA LYS A 24 0.39 16.08 -11.08
C LYS A 24 1.43 15.58 -12.08
N THR A 25 1.03 14.70 -12.99
CA THR A 25 1.90 14.14 -14.03
C THR A 25 2.59 15.24 -14.85
N ALA A 26 1.88 16.35 -15.12
CA ALA A 26 2.43 17.50 -15.81
C ALA A 26 3.65 18.10 -15.11
N VAL A 27 3.67 18.13 -13.77
CA VAL A 27 4.80 18.63 -12.98
C VAL A 27 6.02 17.74 -13.11
N PHE A 28 5.83 16.40 -13.07
CA PHE A 28 6.94 15.46 -13.27
C PHE A 28 7.55 15.52 -14.68
N ARG A 29 6.78 16.00 -15.66
CA ARG A 29 7.23 16.19 -17.04
C ARG A 29 7.90 17.54 -17.30
N GLU A 30 7.91 18.43 -16.31
CA GLU A 30 8.70 19.67 -16.40
C GLU A 30 10.18 19.35 -16.48
N PRO A 31 10.98 20.15 -17.24
CA PRO A 31 12.41 19.91 -17.35
C PRO A 31 13.11 19.80 -16.00
N ASN A 32 13.93 18.78 -15.84
CA ASN A 32 14.74 18.48 -14.65
C ASN A 32 13.95 18.09 -13.39
N PHE A 33 12.60 18.08 -13.37
CA PHE A 33 11.86 17.80 -12.14
C PHE A 33 12.08 16.35 -11.68
N LEU A 34 11.89 15.38 -12.57
CA LEU A 34 12.12 13.96 -12.27
C LEU A 34 13.61 13.69 -12.03
N GLU A 35 14.47 14.20 -12.89
CA GLU A 35 15.90 13.96 -12.84
C GLU A 35 16.51 14.50 -11.53
N ASN A 36 16.11 15.68 -11.08
CA ASN A 36 16.54 16.22 -9.81
C ASN A 36 16.18 15.30 -8.65
N PHE A 37 14.91 14.84 -8.60
CA PHE A 37 14.48 13.99 -7.51
C PHE A 37 15.17 12.62 -7.51
N VAL A 38 15.36 12.00 -8.69
CA VAL A 38 16.09 10.73 -8.83
C VAL A 38 17.56 10.89 -8.43
N GLN A 39 18.24 11.98 -8.83
CA GLN A 39 19.61 12.24 -8.39
C GLN A 39 19.67 12.40 -6.88
N CYS A 40 18.69 13.10 -6.28
CA CYS A 40 18.64 13.29 -4.83
C CYS A 40 18.33 11.99 -4.08
N ILE A 41 17.60 11.03 -4.67
CA ILE A 41 17.47 9.67 -4.11
C ILE A 41 18.87 9.03 -4.03
N PHE A 42 19.64 9.04 -5.10
CA PHE A 42 20.99 8.48 -5.08
C PHE A 42 21.88 9.19 -4.06
N ASP A 43 21.93 10.51 -4.09
CA ASP A 43 22.82 11.29 -3.23
C ASP A 43 22.41 11.17 -1.75
N GLY A 44 21.11 11.23 -1.44
CA GLY A 44 20.56 11.12 -0.09
C GLY A 44 20.70 9.71 0.52
N THR A 45 20.91 8.70 -0.32
CA THR A 45 21.15 7.31 0.11
C THR A 45 22.62 6.90 0.04
N GLY A 46 23.56 7.85 -0.10
CA GLY A 46 24.99 7.60 -0.08
C GLY A 46 25.59 7.21 -1.44
N GLY A 47 24.99 7.65 -2.54
CA GLY A 47 25.42 7.39 -3.92
C GLY A 47 24.87 6.08 -4.49
N ALA A 48 24.93 5.93 -5.82
CA ALA A 48 24.49 4.71 -6.52
C ALA A 48 25.63 3.77 -6.91
N THR A 49 26.88 4.18 -6.76
CA THR A 49 28.05 3.41 -7.21
C THR A 49 28.08 2.02 -6.58
N GLY A 50 28.11 0.99 -7.44
CA GLY A 50 28.16 -0.43 -7.04
C GLY A 50 26.84 -1.00 -6.51
N LYS A 51 25.78 -0.20 -6.41
CA LYS A 51 24.48 -0.60 -5.85
C LYS A 51 23.58 -1.26 -6.87
N THR A 52 22.66 -2.06 -6.35
CA THR A 52 21.59 -2.74 -7.10
C THR A 52 20.23 -2.20 -6.65
N TYR A 53 19.36 -1.86 -7.61
CA TYR A 53 18.01 -1.39 -7.32
C TYR A 53 16.94 -2.21 -8.05
N VAL A 54 15.78 -2.36 -7.42
CA VAL A 54 14.54 -2.78 -8.08
C VAL A 54 13.86 -1.52 -8.62
N VAL A 55 13.39 -1.54 -9.87
CA VAL A 55 12.69 -0.41 -10.49
C VAL A 55 11.45 -0.89 -11.21
N GLY A 56 10.33 -0.23 -11.00
CA GLY A 56 9.09 -0.48 -11.69
C GLY A 56 7.96 0.40 -11.19
N GLY A 57 6.76 0.17 -11.67
CA GLY A 57 5.60 0.95 -11.25
C GLY A 57 4.26 0.37 -11.70
N ASP A 58 3.21 1.09 -11.44
CA ASP A 58 1.83 0.65 -11.67
C ASP A 58 1.35 0.80 -13.13
N GLY A 59 2.21 1.24 -14.03
CA GLY A 59 1.88 1.37 -15.45
C GLY A 59 1.14 2.65 -15.82
N ARG A 60 0.90 3.57 -14.88
CA ARG A 60 0.25 4.85 -15.16
C ARG A 60 0.98 5.68 -16.21
N PHE A 61 0.30 6.67 -16.76
CA PHE A 61 0.88 7.57 -17.76
C PHE A 61 2.23 8.14 -17.29
N PHE A 62 3.21 8.20 -18.18
CA PHE A 62 4.59 8.60 -17.94
C PHE A 62 5.50 7.53 -17.27
N ASN A 63 4.98 6.36 -16.91
CA ASN A 63 5.77 5.31 -16.24
C ASN A 63 6.98 4.86 -17.07
N LYS A 64 6.79 4.55 -18.35
CA LYS A 64 7.87 4.04 -19.24
C LYS A 64 8.97 5.09 -19.46
N GLU A 65 8.60 6.34 -19.69
CA GLU A 65 9.54 7.44 -19.88
C GLU A 65 10.35 7.73 -18.60
N ALA A 66 9.69 7.68 -17.46
CA ALA A 66 10.36 7.86 -16.16
C ALA A 66 11.35 6.71 -15.88
N ILE A 67 10.99 5.46 -16.15
CA ILE A 67 11.91 4.31 -16.03
C ILE A 67 13.10 4.47 -16.98
N ALA A 68 12.86 4.86 -18.23
CA ALA A 68 13.95 5.11 -19.17
C ALA A 68 14.92 6.18 -18.67
N THR A 69 14.41 7.23 -18.03
CA THR A 69 15.23 8.26 -17.38
C THR A 69 16.02 7.70 -16.21
N ILE A 70 15.38 6.92 -15.31
CA ILE A 70 16.01 6.29 -14.15
C ILE A 70 17.12 5.34 -14.56
N ILE A 71 16.91 4.50 -15.59
CA ILE A 71 17.94 3.59 -16.12
C ILE A 71 19.19 4.36 -16.54
N ARG A 72 19.01 5.42 -17.34
CA ARG A 72 20.12 6.25 -17.83
C ARG A 72 20.84 6.98 -16.72
N MET A 73 20.10 7.43 -15.70
CA MET A 73 20.69 8.11 -14.55
C MET A 73 21.43 7.13 -13.63
N ALA A 74 20.86 5.97 -13.35
CA ALA A 74 21.50 4.94 -12.53
C ALA A 74 22.82 4.48 -13.15
N ALA A 75 22.85 4.23 -14.46
CA ALA A 75 24.07 3.88 -15.18
C ALA A 75 25.14 4.99 -15.10
N ALA A 76 24.75 6.26 -15.25
CA ALA A 76 25.66 7.40 -15.15
C ALA A 76 26.17 7.66 -13.71
N ASN A 77 25.41 7.23 -12.70
CA ASN A 77 25.80 7.31 -11.28
C ASN A 77 26.53 6.05 -10.79
N GLY A 78 26.86 5.11 -11.69
CA GLY A 78 27.68 3.94 -11.39
C GLY A 78 26.93 2.80 -10.66
N ALA A 79 25.62 2.72 -10.81
CA ALA A 79 24.87 1.58 -10.32
C ALA A 79 25.38 0.28 -10.97
N LYS A 80 25.44 -0.80 -10.19
CA LYS A 80 25.88 -2.10 -10.67
C LYS A 80 24.79 -2.84 -11.45
N ARG A 81 23.54 -2.78 -10.97
CA ARG A 81 22.44 -3.55 -11.57
C ARG A 81 21.10 -2.88 -11.29
N LEU A 82 20.20 -2.97 -12.27
CA LEU A 82 18.77 -2.70 -12.10
C LEU A 82 17.99 -3.96 -12.40
N ILE A 83 16.99 -4.29 -11.57
CA ILE A 83 15.99 -5.33 -11.80
C ILE A 83 14.69 -4.63 -12.11
N ILE A 84 14.14 -4.87 -13.30
CA ILE A 84 13.00 -4.10 -13.83
C ILE A 84 11.90 -5.08 -14.25
N GLY A 85 10.66 -4.85 -13.84
CA GLY A 85 9.51 -5.60 -14.36
C GLY A 85 9.31 -5.35 -15.86
N GLN A 86 8.95 -6.37 -16.62
CA GLN A 86 8.67 -6.25 -18.06
C GLN A 86 7.66 -5.13 -18.31
N ASP A 87 7.90 -4.33 -19.37
CA ASP A 87 7.15 -3.10 -19.69
C ASP A 87 7.17 -2.03 -18.59
N GLY A 88 8.03 -2.17 -17.58
CA GLY A 88 8.06 -1.33 -16.40
C GLY A 88 6.93 -1.60 -15.41
N ILE A 89 6.19 -2.68 -15.60
CA ILE A 89 5.09 -3.10 -14.72
C ILE A 89 5.64 -3.85 -13.52
N LEU A 90 5.36 -3.34 -12.32
CA LEU A 90 5.75 -3.99 -11.07
C LEU A 90 4.88 -3.45 -9.94
N SER A 91 4.14 -4.33 -9.27
CA SER A 91 3.34 -3.94 -8.12
C SER A 91 4.22 -3.55 -6.92
N THR A 92 3.72 -2.68 -6.06
CA THR A 92 4.42 -2.29 -4.82
C THR A 92 4.78 -3.50 -3.95
N PRO A 93 3.89 -4.49 -3.70
CA PRO A 93 4.26 -5.71 -2.96
C PRO A 93 5.32 -6.55 -3.66
N ALA A 94 5.24 -6.73 -4.98
CA ALA A 94 6.26 -7.46 -5.73
C ALA A 94 7.63 -6.77 -5.66
N ALA A 95 7.67 -5.43 -5.75
CA ALA A 95 8.91 -4.66 -5.59
C ALA A 95 9.52 -4.84 -4.20
N SER A 96 8.69 -4.87 -3.15
CA SER A 96 9.12 -5.19 -1.78
C SER A 96 9.72 -6.60 -1.69
N HIS A 97 9.04 -7.59 -2.26
CA HIS A 97 9.53 -8.97 -2.30
C HIS A 97 10.88 -9.09 -3.02
N LEU A 98 11.00 -8.55 -4.24
CA LEU A 98 12.23 -8.58 -5.04
C LEU A 98 13.40 -7.89 -4.33
N THR A 99 13.16 -6.74 -3.69
CA THR A 99 14.16 -6.02 -2.90
C THR A 99 14.75 -6.92 -1.80
N ARG A 100 13.89 -7.66 -1.11
CA ARG A 100 14.29 -8.60 -0.04
C ARG A 100 14.94 -9.86 -0.59
N LYS A 101 14.33 -10.49 -1.60
CA LYS A 101 14.79 -11.75 -2.21
C LYS A 101 16.19 -11.61 -2.81
N TYR A 102 16.41 -10.55 -3.57
CA TYR A 102 17.69 -10.28 -4.24
C TYR A 102 18.66 -9.43 -3.40
N LYS A 103 18.27 -9.08 -2.16
CA LYS A 103 19.08 -8.29 -1.21
C LYS A 103 19.63 -7.02 -1.88
N THR A 104 18.76 -6.28 -2.56
CA THR A 104 19.13 -5.05 -3.24
C THR A 104 19.30 -3.89 -2.26
N ASP A 105 19.94 -2.82 -2.69
CA ASP A 105 20.17 -1.63 -1.87
C ASP A 105 18.91 -0.76 -1.70
N GLY A 106 17.86 -1.09 -2.45
CA GLY A 106 16.55 -0.46 -2.36
C GLY A 106 15.72 -0.65 -3.61
N GLY A 107 14.52 -0.03 -3.61
CA GLY A 107 13.60 -0.01 -4.73
C GLY A 107 13.14 1.41 -5.08
N ILE A 108 13.02 1.71 -6.37
CA ILE A 108 12.42 2.95 -6.89
C ILE A 108 11.11 2.57 -7.55
N ILE A 109 9.99 2.94 -6.91
CA ILE A 109 8.65 2.53 -7.31
C ILE A 109 7.89 3.74 -7.84
N LEU A 110 7.38 3.64 -9.07
CA LEU A 110 6.64 4.69 -9.75
C LEU A 110 5.15 4.48 -9.57
N SER A 111 4.57 5.18 -8.61
CA SER A 111 3.14 5.12 -8.31
C SER A 111 2.66 6.33 -7.52
N ALA A 112 1.41 6.71 -7.72
CA ALA A 112 0.65 7.56 -6.80
C ALA A 112 -0.51 6.76 -6.16
N SER A 113 -0.35 5.42 -6.03
CA SER A 113 -1.32 4.47 -5.45
C SER A 113 -2.69 4.62 -6.10
N HIS A 114 -3.74 4.84 -5.34
CA HIS A 114 -5.12 4.96 -5.76
C HIS A 114 -5.50 6.27 -6.46
N ASN A 115 -4.57 7.22 -6.59
CA ASN A 115 -4.86 8.49 -7.27
C ASN A 115 -5.07 8.28 -8.79
N PRO A 116 -5.93 9.07 -9.45
CA PRO A 116 -6.20 8.95 -10.88
C PRO A 116 -4.92 9.00 -11.72
N GLY A 117 -4.88 8.20 -12.78
CA GLY A 117 -3.81 8.20 -13.78
C GLY A 117 -4.04 9.15 -14.94
N GLY A 118 -3.26 8.98 -16.02
CA GLY A 118 -3.37 9.78 -17.23
C GLY A 118 -2.55 11.06 -17.24
N ALA A 119 -2.58 11.77 -18.37
CA ALA A 119 -1.79 12.98 -18.57
C ALA A 119 -2.14 14.13 -17.60
N ASN A 120 -3.39 14.20 -17.17
CA ASN A 120 -3.91 15.18 -16.22
C ASN A 120 -4.02 14.62 -14.79
N GLY A 121 -3.70 13.35 -14.61
CA GLY A 121 -3.72 12.66 -13.32
C GLY A 121 -2.49 12.94 -12.47
N ASP A 122 -2.25 12.05 -11.53
CA ASP A 122 -1.14 12.14 -10.59
C ASP A 122 -0.04 11.13 -10.94
N PHE A 123 1.18 11.48 -10.62
CA PHE A 123 2.37 10.63 -10.72
C PHE A 123 3.13 10.66 -9.40
N GLY A 124 3.90 9.62 -9.13
CA GLY A 124 4.67 9.55 -7.90
C GLY A 124 5.96 8.75 -8.07
N VAL A 125 6.93 9.09 -7.24
CA VAL A 125 8.20 8.36 -7.10
C VAL A 125 8.41 8.06 -5.63
N LYS A 126 8.50 6.78 -5.29
CA LYS A 126 8.70 6.27 -3.94
C LYS A 126 10.03 5.52 -3.87
N PHE A 127 10.78 5.75 -2.82
CA PHE A 127 11.98 4.96 -2.51
C PHE A 127 11.69 4.00 -1.37
N ASN A 128 11.95 2.71 -1.60
CA ASN A 128 11.93 1.67 -0.57
C ASN A 128 13.36 1.33 -0.16
N ALA A 129 13.57 1.20 1.15
CA ALA A 129 14.86 0.82 1.72
C ALA A 129 15.17 -0.67 1.44
N SER A 130 16.39 -1.11 1.77
CA SER A 130 16.88 -2.47 1.52
C SER A 130 16.08 -3.57 2.22
N ASN A 131 15.30 -3.25 3.26
CA ASN A 131 14.36 -4.19 3.88
C ASN A 131 13.09 -4.41 3.04
N GLY A 132 12.91 -3.67 1.93
CA GLY A 132 11.76 -3.72 1.04
C GLY A 132 10.58 -2.83 1.46
N GLY A 133 10.69 -2.12 2.57
CA GLY A 133 9.65 -1.23 3.08
C GLY A 133 9.84 0.24 2.68
N PRO A 134 8.82 1.08 2.91
CA PRO A 134 8.93 2.51 2.69
C PRO A 134 10.10 3.10 3.48
N ALA A 135 10.84 3.99 2.84
CA ALA A 135 11.99 4.63 3.46
C ALA A 135 11.61 5.34 4.77
N PRO A 136 12.37 5.12 5.88
CA PRO A 136 12.20 5.85 7.13
C PRO A 136 12.39 7.36 6.95
N GLU A 137 11.87 8.17 7.89
CA GLU A 137 11.98 9.64 7.84
C GLU A 137 13.42 10.12 7.68
N LYS A 138 14.35 9.51 8.38
CA LYS A 138 15.79 9.83 8.25
C LYS A 138 16.30 9.77 6.80
N ILE A 139 15.81 8.81 6.01
CA ILE A 139 16.19 8.68 4.59
C ILE A 139 15.43 9.69 3.74
N THR A 140 14.11 9.85 3.95
CA THR A 140 13.33 10.82 3.17
C THR A 140 13.75 12.26 3.43
N ASP A 141 14.14 12.59 4.66
CA ASP A 141 14.69 13.91 5.03
C ASP A 141 16.07 14.14 4.40
N ALA A 142 16.92 13.10 4.36
CA ALA A 142 18.21 13.20 3.67
C ALA A 142 18.02 13.41 2.16
N ILE A 143 17.07 12.73 1.53
CA ILE A 143 16.71 12.95 0.13
C ILE A 143 16.19 14.38 -0.06
N PHE A 144 15.26 14.84 0.79
CA PHE A 144 14.73 16.20 0.72
C PHE A 144 15.82 17.26 0.89
N ALA A 145 16.73 17.10 1.84
CA ALA A 145 17.86 18.03 2.01
C ALA A 145 18.67 18.15 0.72
N LYS A 146 18.90 17.05 -0.02
CA LYS A 146 19.58 17.09 -1.32
C LYS A 146 18.80 17.86 -2.39
N THR A 147 17.46 17.85 -2.37
CA THR A 147 16.67 18.64 -3.32
C THR A 147 16.82 20.15 -3.14
N LEU A 148 17.19 20.60 -1.94
CA LEU A 148 17.39 22.02 -1.62
C LEU A 148 18.77 22.56 -2.03
N GLU A 149 19.71 21.68 -2.35
CA GLU A 149 21.10 22.05 -2.66
C GLU A 149 21.62 21.51 -4.00
N ILE A 150 20.79 20.79 -4.77
CA ILE A 150 21.18 20.18 -6.04
C ILE A 150 21.66 21.24 -7.05
N THR A 151 22.80 20.97 -7.70
CA THR A 151 23.36 21.84 -8.75
C THR A 151 23.56 21.14 -10.08
N ALA A 152 23.53 19.81 -10.08
CA ALA A 152 23.68 19.00 -11.29
C ALA A 152 23.17 17.57 -11.07
N TYR A 153 22.82 16.89 -12.16
CA TYR A 153 22.56 15.45 -12.19
C TYR A 153 23.37 14.77 -13.31
N LYS A 154 23.55 13.47 -13.20
CA LYS A 154 24.26 12.65 -14.18
C LYS A 154 23.31 11.77 -14.97
N ILE A 155 23.50 11.70 -16.29
CA ILE A 155 22.67 10.88 -17.18
C ILE A 155 23.49 10.32 -18.35
N ALA A 156 23.20 9.10 -18.79
CA ALA A 156 23.81 8.51 -19.98
C ALA A 156 23.20 9.09 -21.26
N ASP A 157 24.03 9.29 -22.29
CA ASP A 157 23.59 9.73 -23.62
C ASP A 157 22.83 8.62 -24.39
N GLU A 158 23.11 7.38 -24.07
CA GLU A 158 22.53 6.22 -24.73
C GLU A 158 21.05 6.03 -24.37
N ALA A 159 20.31 5.40 -25.27
CA ALA A 159 18.92 4.99 -25.01
C ALA A 159 18.86 3.98 -23.85
N ALA A 160 17.75 3.96 -23.15
CA ALA A 160 17.53 3.10 -21.99
C ALA A 160 17.45 1.59 -22.30
N GLY A 161 17.43 1.20 -23.57
CA GLY A 161 17.20 -0.18 -23.99
C GLY A 161 15.71 -0.55 -24.03
N ASP A 162 15.43 -1.78 -24.44
CA ASP A 162 14.06 -2.30 -24.56
C ASP A 162 13.66 -3.05 -23.29
N ILE A 163 12.79 -2.44 -22.49
CA ILE A 163 12.23 -3.05 -21.29
C ILE A 163 10.96 -3.88 -21.54
N GLY A 164 10.49 -3.94 -22.78
CA GLY A 164 9.36 -4.81 -23.17
C GLY A 164 9.77 -6.26 -23.36
N LYS A 165 11.06 -6.57 -23.37
CA LYS A 165 11.58 -7.91 -23.61
C LYS A 165 12.35 -8.42 -22.38
N ILE A 166 11.91 -9.56 -21.85
CA ILE A 166 12.61 -10.25 -20.77
C ILE A 166 14.02 -10.63 -21.20
N GLY A 167 15.01 -10.37 -20.35
CA GLY A 167 16.42 -10.63 -20.62
C GLY A 167 17.33 -9.59 -19.99
N THR A 168 18.58 -9.59 -20.39
CA THR A 168 19.61 -8.73 -19.81
C THR A 168 20.32 -7.94 -20.89
N PHE A 169 20.54 -6.65 -20.62
CA PHE A 169 21.42 -5.78 -21.42
C PHE A 169 22.24 -4.88 -20.49
N SER A 170 23.13 -4.06 -21.02
CA SER A 170 23.96 -3.18 -20.19
C SER A 170 24.05 -1.78 -20.77
N ILE A 171 24.12 -0.78 -19.90
CA ILE A 171 24.50 0.59 -20.24
C ILE A 171 25.77 0.88 -19.44
N GLY A 172 26.92 0.89 -20.13
CA GLY A 172 28.22 0.93 -19.48
C GLY A 172 28.46 -0.34 -18.64
N GLU A 173 28.78 -0.11 -17.38
CA GLU A 173 29.00 -1.19 -16.41
C GLU A 173 27.71 -1.58 -15.68
N CYS A 174 26.62 -0.79 -15.87
CA CYS A 174 25.34 -1.08 -15.24
C CYS A 174 24.60 -2.18 -16.00
N GLN A 175 24.35 -3.30 -15.37
CA GLN A 175 23.51 -4.37 -15.88
C GLN A 175 22.04 -4.05 -15.67
N ILE A 176 21.23 -4.13 -16.71
CA ILE A 176 19.78 -4.00 -16.66
C ILE A 176 19.17 -5.38 -16.93
N GLU A 177 18.44 -5.89 -15.96
CA GLU A 177 17.74 -7.17 -16.05
C GLU A 177 16.23 -6.93 -16.05
N VAL A 178 15.59 -7.27 -17.16
CA VAL A 178 14.14 -7.24 -17.31
C VAL A 178 13.59 -8.62 -16.97
N ILE A 179 12.71 -8.67 -15.97
CA ILE A 179 12.12 -9.91 -15.45
C ILE A 179 10.61 -9.98 -15.70
N ASP A 180 10.05 -11.18 -15.67
CA ASP A 180 8.61 -11.34 -15.52
C ASP A 180 8.17 -10.80 -14.14
N CYS A 181 7.21 -9.88 -14.13
CA CYS A 181 6.81 -9.20 -12.91
C CYS A 181 6.03 -10.11 -11.93
N VAL A 182 5.50 -11.25 -12.41
CA VAL A 182 4.63 -12.15 -11.62
C VAL A 182 5.38 -13.34 -11.05
N ASP A 183 6.39 -13.88 -11.75
CA ASP A 183 7.02 -15.17 -11.42
C ASP A 183 7.43 -15.30 -9.94
N ASP A 184 8.26 -14.38 -9.47
CA ASP A 184 8.77 -14.45 -8.09
C ASP A 184 7.68 -14.21 -7.05
N TYR A 185 6.71 -13.37 -7.36
CA TYR A 185 5.57 -13.09 -6.49
C TYR A 185 4.63 -14.31 -6.38
N GLU A 186 4.34 -14.96 -7.49
CA GLU A 186 3.53 -16.17 -7.51
C GLU A 186 4.17 -17.31 -6.69
N LEU A 187 5.48 -17.51 -6.84
CA LEU A 187 6.21 -18.50 -6.04
C LEU A 187 6.10 -18.19 -4.54
N LEU A 188 6.22 -16.92 -4.14
CA LEU A 188 6.02 -16.53 -2.75
C LEU A 188 4.60 -16.86 -2.28
N MET A 189 3.57 -16.59 -3.08
CA MET A 189 2.17 -16.90 -2.71
C MET A 189 1.94 -18.40 -2.57
N GLN A 190 2.57 -19.23 -3.41
CA GLN A 190 2.52 -20.70 -3.29
C GLN A 190 3.18 -21.22 -2.01
N GLU A 191 4.20 -20.53 -1.50
CA GLU A 191 4.82 -20.88 -0.21
C GLU A 191 3.93 -20.53 0.99
N LEU A 192 3.10 -19.47 0.86
CA LEU A 192 2.29 -18.95 1.97
C LEU A 192 0.94 -19.66 2.10
N PHE A 193 0.33 -20.07 1.00
CA PHE A 193 -1.06 -20.51 0.93
C PHE A 193 -1.21 -21.93 0.41
N ASP A 194 -2.33 -22.56 0.76
CA ASP A 194 -2.73 -23.88 0.31
C ASP A 194 -3.39 -23.82 -1.07
N PHE A 195 -2.57 -23.76 -2.12
CA PHE A 195 -3.06 -23.66 -3.50
C PHE A 195 -3.89 -24.88 -3.91
N ASP A 196 -3.59 -26.08 -3.39
CA ASP A 196 -4.37 -27.29 -3.68
C ASP A 196 -5.81 -27.17 -3.14
N ALA A 197 -5.97 -26.67 -1.91
CA ALA A 197 -7.28 -26.47 -1.31
C ALA A 197 -8.09 -25.39 -2.06
N ILE A 198 -7.45 -24.27 -2.44
CA ILE A 198 -8.10 -23.21 -3.20
C ILE A 198 -8.50 -23.70 -4.59
N SER A 199 -7.61 -24.43 -5.29
CA SER A 199 -7.89 -25.03 -6.61
C SER A 199 -9.05 -26.03 -6.55
N ALA A 200 -9.07 -26.87 -5.51
CA ALA A 200 -10.18 -27.80 -5.29
C ALA A 200 -11.50 -27.07 -5.06
N MET A 201 -11.49 -25.95 -4.34
CA MET A 201 -12.68 -25.12 -4.12
C MET A 201 -13.22 -24.55 -5.45
N PHE A 202 -12.36 -24.03 -6.34
CA PHE A 202 -12.77 -23.58 -7.66
C PHE A 202 -13.27 -24.74 -8.55
N ALA A 203 -12.60 -25.88 -8.54
CA ALA A 203 -13.03 -27.09 -9.27
C ALA A 203 -14.40 -27.59 -8.82
N ASN A 204 -14.78 -27.35 -7.56
CA ASN A 204 -16.10 -27.67 -7.00
C ASN A 204 -17.16 -26.58 -7.26
N GLY A 205 -16.88 -25.60 -8.11
CA GLY A 205 -17.86 -24.63 -8.59
C GLY A 205 -17.90 -23.29 -7.82
N PHE A 206 -16.98 -23.05 -6.91
CA PHE A 206 -16.84 -21.72 -6.28
C PHE A 206 -16.45 -20.68 -7.33
N ARG A 207 -17.11 -19.53 -7.32
CA ARG A 207 -16.90 -18.46 -8.29
C ARG A 207 -16.37 -17.21 -7.62
N ILE A 208 -15.40 -16.59 -8.28
CA ILE A 208 -14.82 -15.30 -7.87
C ILE A 208 -15.02 -14.25 -8.97
N CYS A 209 -15.15 -12.98 -8.58
CA CYS A 209 -14.92 -11.83 -9.44
C CYS A 209 -13.84 -10.94 -8.81
N PHE A 210 -12.70 -10.79 -9.49
CA PHE A 210 -11.62 -9.90 -9.07
C PHE A 210 -11.53 -8.72 -10.03
N ASP A 211 -11.75 -7.50 -9.51
CA ASP A 211 -11.60 -6.27 -10.29
C ASP A 211 -10.17 -5.73 -10.12
N ALA A 212 -9.40 -5.81 -11.19
CA ALA A 212 -8.05 -5.26 -11.21
C ALA A 212 -8.01 -3.74 -11.48
N MET A 213 -9.18 -3.11 -11.69
CA MET A 213 -9.34 -1.65 -11.89
C MET A 213 -8.43 -1.07 -12.98
N HIS A 214 -8.19 -1.83 -14.06
CA HIS A 214 -7.22 -1.50 -15.13
C HIS A 214 -5.82 -1.17 -14.61
N ALA A 215 -5.41 -1.77 -13.49
CA ALA A 215 -4.20 -1.46 -12.76
C ALA A 215 -3.21 -2.65 -12.75
N VAL A 216 -2.12 -2.48 -11.99
CA VAL A 216 -0.96 -3.38 -11.99
C VAL A 216 -1.27 -4.82 -11.61
N THR A 217 -2.32 -5.06 -10.83
CA THR A 217 -2.69 -6.40 -10.36
C THR A 217 -3.32 -7.28 -11.43
N GLY A 218 -3.72 -6.73 -12.57
CA GLY A 218 -4.34 -7.50 -13.65
C GLY A 218 -3.53 -8.72 -14.10
N PRO A 219 -2.26 -8.57 -14.54
CA PRO A 219 -1.41 -9.69 -14.91
C PRO A 219 -1.20 -10.70 -13.77
N TYR A 220 -1.03 -10.24 -12.53
CA TYR A 220 -0.86 -11.09 -11.35
C TYR A 220 -2.12 -11.93 -11.06
N ALA A 221 -3.27 -11.28 -10.96
CA ALA A 221 -4.53 -11.93 -10.68
C ALA A 221 -4.92 -12.91 -11.79
N THR A 222 -4.76 -12.54 -13.06
CA THR A 222 -5.05 -13.41 -14.19
C THR A 222 -4.20 -14.68 -14.14
N ARG A 223 -2.88 -14.56 -13.92
CA ARG A 223 -2.00 -15.72 -13.84
C ARG A 223 -2.30 -16.58 -12.61
N ILE A 224 -2.41 -15.98 -11.43
CA ILE A 224 -2.56 -16.73 -10.18
C ILE A 224 -3.98 -17.31 -10.06
N LEU A 225 -5.03 -16.50 -10.24
CA LEU A 225 -6.40 -16.95 -10.03
C LEU A 225 -6.90 -17.85 -11.17
N GLU A 226 -6.80 -17.39 -12.43
CA GLU A 226 -7.31 -18.11 -13.58
C GLU A 226 -6.33 -19.17 -14.10
N GLY A 227 -5.01 -18.84 -14.11
CA GLY A 227 -3.97 -19.72 -14.63
C GLY A 227 -3.65 -20.86 -13.68
N THR A 228 -3.15 -20.53 -12.49
CA THR A 228 -2.60 -21.52 -11.55
C THR A 228 -3.65 -22.13 -10.66
N LEU A 229 -4.55 -21.34 -10.09
CA LEU A 229 -5.60 -21.80 -9.17
C LEU A 229 -6.84 -22.37 -9.89
N GLY A 230 -6.99 -22.09 -11.19
CA GLY A 230 -8.06 -22.66 -12.00
C GLY A 230 -9.43 -22.01 -11.83
N ALA A 231 -9.50 -20.76 -11.36
CA ALA A 231 -10.72 -19.99 -11.43
C ALA A 231 -11.21 -19.89 -12.92
N PRO A 232 -12.51 -19.83 -13.19
CA PRO A 232 -13.01 -19.72 -14.55
C PRO A 232 -12.43 -18.49 -15.29
N LYS A 233 -12.15 -18.63 -16.57
CA LYS A 233 -11.72 -17.49 -17.40
C LYS A 233 -12.77 -16.38 -17.37
N GLY A 234 -12.31 -15.13 -17.20
CA GLY A 234 -13.17 -13.97 -17.02
C GLY A 234 -13.53 -13.71 -15.55
N SER A 235 -12.95 -14.46 -14.60
CA SER A 235 -13.02 -14.16 -13.18
C SER A 235 -12.28 -12.89 -12.81
N VAL A 236 -11.28 -12.49 -13.60
CA VAL A 236 -10.55 -11.22 -13.45
C VAL A 236 -11.10 -10.24 -14.48
N ILE A 237 -11.77 -9.20 -14.00
CA ILE A 237 -12.26 -8.09 -14.84
C ILE A 237 -11.26 -6.93 -14.81
N ASN A 238 -11.33 -6.06 -15.83
CA ASN A 238 -10.43 -4.90 -15.95
C ASN A 238 -8.94 -5.28 -15.84
N ALA A 239 -8.57 -6.47 -16.37
CA ALA A 239 -7.31 -7.14 -16.14
C ALA A 239 -6.10 -6.51 -16.89
N ILE A 240 -6.34 -5.67 -17.87
CA ILE A 240 -5.29 -5.05 -18.69
C ILE A 240 -4.91 -3.69 -18.08
N PRO A 241 -3.66 -3.52 -17.60
CA PRO A 241 -3.20 -2.24 -17.09
C PRO A 241 -3.33 -1.13 -18.16
N SER A 242 -3.92 0.00 -17.77
CA SER A 242 -4.08 1.18 -18.62
C SER A 242 -3.38 2.39 -18.00
N PRO A 243 -2.76 3.28 -18.81
CA PRO A 243 -2.07 4.46 -18.30
C PRO A 243 -2.95 5.43 -17.52
N ASP A 244 -4.25 5.38 -17.73
CA ASP A 244 -5.27 6.21 -17.06
C ASP A 244 -6.25 5.39 -16.21
N PHE A 245 -5.96 4.10 -15.99
CA PHE A 245 -6.83 3.16 -15.27
C PHE A 245 -8.25 3.08 -15.86
N GLY A 246 -8.33 3.07 -17.22
CA GLY A 246 -9.62 3.06 -17.92
C GLY A 246 -10.42 4.36 -17.78
N GLY A 247 -9.77 5.48 -17.46
CA GLY A 247 -10.40 6.76 -17.15
C GLY A 247 -11.01 6.81 -15.74
N GLY A 248 -10.76 5.80 -14.91
CA GLY A 248 -11.30 5.65 -13.56
C GLY A 248 -10.37 6.14 -12.46
N HIS A 249 -10.81 5.87 -11.24
CA HIS A 249 -10.06 6.09 -10.00
C HIS A 249 -9.76 4.72 -9.40
N PRO A 250 -8.50 4.23 -9.39
CA PRO A 250 -8.18 2.86 -8.99
C PRO A 250 -8.11 2.75 -7.46
N ASP A 251 -9.21 3.07 -6.76
CA ASP A 251 -9.35 2.98 -5.31
C ASP A 251 -10.39 1.89 -4.95
N PRO A 252 -9.99 0.77 -4.31
CA PRO A 252 -10.84 -0.39 -4.10
C PRO A 252 -11.84 -0.14 -2.96
N ASN A 253 -12.89 0.58 -3.26
CA ASN A 253 -14.00 0.85 -2.37
C ASN A 253 -15.33 0.81 -3.14
N PRO A 254 -16.50 0.74 -2.45
CA PRO A 254 -17.79 0.57 -3.12
C PRO A 254 -18.17 1.68 -4.11
N VAL A 255 -17.59 2.86 -4.00
CA VAL A 255 -17.87 3.98 -4.91
C VAL A 255 -17.14 3.80 -6.24
N TRP A 256 -15.85 3.49 -6.18
CA TRP A 256 -15.00 3.40 -7.36
C TRP A 256 -15.00 1.99 -8.01
N ALA A 257 -15.14 0.93 -7.22
CA ALA A 257 -15.34 -0.43 -7.72
C ALA A 257 -16.83 -0.74 -7.98
N SER A 258 -17.58 0.23 -8.50
CA SER A 258 -19.04 0.13 -8.69
C SER A 258 -19.46 -1.01 -9.63
N GLU A 259 -18.65 -1.37 -10.63
CA GLU A 259 -18.88 -2.51 -11.49
C GLU A 259 -18.84 -3.82 -10.69
N LEU A 260 -17.83 -4.03 -9.87
CA LEU A 260 -17.75 -5.18 -8.97
C LEU A 260 -18.94 -5.21 -8.01
N VAL A 261 -19.33 -4.07 -7.43
CA VAL A 261 -20.49 -3.98 -6.53
C VAL A 261 -21.76 -4.44 -7.25
N ALA A 262 -22.01 -3.94 -8.46
CA ALA A 262 -23.16 -4.32 -9.25
C ALA A 262 -23.19 -5.83 -9.57
N ILE A 263 -22.04 -6.42 -9.88
CA ILE A 263 -21.91 -7.88 -10.08
C ILE A 263 -22.23 -8.64 -8.80
N MET A 264 -21.69 -8.21 -7.66
CA MET A 264 -21.83 -8.88 -6.37
C MET A 264 -23.23 -8.72 -5.73
N GLU A 265 -24.00 -7.73 -6.14
CA GLU A 265 -25.39 -7.48 -5.72
C GLU A 265 -26.41 -8.10 -6.68
N GLY A 266 -25.98 -8.59 -7.84
CA GLY A 266 -26.85 -9.20 -8.85
C GLY A 266 -27.34 -10.61 -8.49
N ASP A 267 -28.40 -11.06 -9.18
CA ASP A 267 -29.01 -12.39 -8.94
C ASP A 267 -28.04 -13.57 -9.16
N ASN A 268 -27.06 -13.40 -10.04
CA ASN A 268 -26.05 -14.42 -10.37
C ASN A 268 -24.67 -14.09 -9.73
N ALA A 269 -24.67 -13.39 -8.60
CA ALA A 269 -23.44 -12.98 -7.93
C ALA A 269 -22.49 -14.17 -7.72
N PRO A 270 -21.17 -13.98 -7.95
CA PRO A 270 -20.14 -14.92 -7.53
C PRO A 270 -20.14 -15.11 -6.00
N ASP A 271 -19.47 -16.15 -5.53
CA ASP A 271 -19.36 -16.43 -4.09
C ASP A 271 -18.45 -15.45 -3.36
N PHE A 272 -17.48 -14.88 -4.10
CA PHE A 272 -16.48 -13.95 -3.58
C PHE A 272 -16.17 -12.84 -4.59
N GLY A 273 -16.13 -11.61 -4.11
CA GLY A 273 -15.72 -10.44 -4.86
C GLY A 273 -14.51 -9.78 -4.22
N ALA A 274 -13.57 -9.30 -5.04
CA ALA A 274 -12.42 -8.55 -4.57
C ALA A 274 -11.98 -7.51 -5.59
N ALA A 275 -11.31 -6.45 -5.13
CA ALA A 275 -10.63 -5.48 -5.98
C ALA A 275 -9.29 -5.06 -5.38
N SER A 276 -8.40 -4.51 -6.20
CA SER A 276 -7.11 -3.97 -5.76
C SER A 276 -6.82 -2.63 -6.41
N ASP A 277 -5.99 -1.79 -5.75
CA ASP A 277 -5.70 -0.43 -6.21
C ASP A 277 -4.63 -0.34 -7.31
N GLY A 278 -4.30 0.91 -7.68
CA GLY A 278 -3.38 1.24 -8.77
C GLY A 278 -2.03 0.52 -8.70
N ASP A 279 -1.40 0.44 -7.53
CA ASP A 279 -0.11 -0.22 -7.32
C ASP A 279 -0.19 -1.57 -6.59
N GLY A 280 -1.40 -2.06 -6.33
CA GLY A 280 -1.65 -3.41 -5.84
C GLY A 280 -1.44 -3.60 -4.34
N ASP A 281 -1.37 -2.52 -3.58
CA ASP A 281 -1.09 -2.60 -2.15
C ASP A 281 -2.36 -2.60 -1.28
N ARG A 282 -3.56 -2.30 -1.84
CA ARG A 282 -4.85 -2.30 -1.14
C ARG A 282 -5.78 -3.38 -1.68
N ASN A 283 -6.83 -3.65 -0.88
CA ASN A 283 -7.84 -4.62 -1.26
C ASN A 283 -9.25 -4.19 -0.83
N MET A 284 -10.25 -4.65 -1.57
CA MET A 284 -11.65 -4.65 -1.21
C MET A 284 -12.16 -6.09 -1.21
N ILE A 285 -13.00 -6.44 -0.26
CA ILE A 285 -13.59 -7.79 -0.12
C ILE A 285 -15.11 -7.69 -0.08
N MET A 286 -15.76 -8.55 -0.84
CA MET A 286 -17.21 -8.72 -0.84
C MET A 286 -17.62 -10.21 -0.78
N GLY A 287 -18.64 -10.51 -0.01
CA GLY A 287 -19.49 -11.66 -0.21
C GLY A 287 -20.72 -11.29 -1.05
N LYS A 288 -21.60 -12.24 -1.36
CA LYS A 288 -22.86 -11.98 -2.08
C LYS A 288 -23.66 -10.87 -1.39
N GLY A 289 -23.89 -9.75 -2.09
CA GLY A 289 -24.62 -8.59 -1.58
C GLY A 289 -24.03 -7.98 -0.30
N SER A 290 -22.76 -8.17 0.00
CA SER A 290 -22.21 -7.83 1.30
C SER A 290 -20.76 -7.38 1.26
N PHE A 291 -20.54 -6.09 1.46
CA PHE A 291 -19.20 -5.50 1.62
C PHE A 291 -18.62 -5.86 2.98
N VAL A 292 -17.33 -6.21 3.02
CA VAL A 292 -16.55 -6.40 4.24
C VAL A 292 -15.68 -5.16 4.47
N SER A 293 -15.89 -4.45 5.57
CA SER A 293 -15.05 -3.30 5.88
C SER A 293 -13.59 -3.71 6.09
N PRO A 294 -12.60 -2.88 5.73
CA PRO A 294 -11.19 -3.19 6.00
C PRO A 294 -10.90 -3.49 7.48
N SER A 295 -11.61 -2.82 8.38
CA SER A 295 -11.51 -3.06 9.82
C SER A 295 -12.00 -4.44 10.24
N ASP A 296 -13.14 -4.89 9.71
CA ASP A 296 -13.64 -6.27 9.92
C ASP A 296 -12.71 -7.28 9.24
N SER A 297 -12.22 -6.97 8.05
CA SER A 297 -11.32 -7.85 7.29
C SER A 297 -10.06 -8.17 8.10
N LEU A 298 -9.39 -7.16 8.69
CA LEU A 298 -8.21 -7.40 9.52
C LEU A 298 -8.52 -8.31 10.72
N ALA A 299 -9.65 -8.09 11.39
CA ALA A 299 -10.05 -8.91 12.53
C ALA A 299 -10.32 -10.36 12.11
N LEU A 300 -11.05 -10.57 10.99
CA LEU A 300 -11.32 -11.88 10.41
C LEU A 300 -10.04 -12.59 9.98
N LEU A 301 -9.18 -11.92 9.21
CA LEU A 301 -7.91 -12.49 8.78
C LEU A 301 -7.06 -12.90 9.98
N THR A 302 -7.01 -12.09 11.04
CA THR A 302 -6.26 -12.43 12.27
C THR A 302 -6.85 -13.64 12.97
N ALA A 303 -8.18 -13.73 13.10
CA ALA A 303 -8.85 -14.84 13.79
C ALA A 303 -8.66 -16.18 13.07
N TYR A 304 -8.64 -16.17 11.74
CA TYR A 304 -8.64 -17.38 10.92
C TYR A 304 -7.31 -17.60 10.15
N ALA A 305 -6.29 -16.76 10.34
CA ALA A 305 -4.99 -16.90 9.66
C ALA A 305 -4.38 -18.31 9.82
N HIS A 306 -4.59 -18.96 10.97
CA HIS A 306 -4.08 -20.29 11.28
C HIS A 306 -4.53 -21.39 10.29
N LEU A 307 -5.51 -21.13 9.44
CA LEU A 307 -5.96 -22.02 8.38
C LEU A 307 -5.06 -21.98 7.15
N ALA A 308 -4.18 -20.97 7.04
CA ALA A 308 -3.19 -20.90 5.97
C ALA A 308 -1.83 -21.47 6.45
N PRO A 309 -1.11 -22.23 5.62
CA PRO A 309 0.13 -22.91 5.99
C PRO A 309 1.17 -21.99 6.64
N ALA A 310 1.41 -20.80 6.08
CA ALA A 310 2.39 -19.86 6.60
C ALA A 310 2.05 -19.32 8.01
N TYR A 311 0.80 -19.39 8.42
CA TYR A 311 0.30 -18.85 9.68
C TYR A 311 -0.29 -19.93 10.61
N ALA A 312 -0.10 -21.20 10.31
CA ALA A 312 -0.62 -22.34 11.10
C ALA A 312 -0.06 -22.38 12.54
N GLY A 313 1.07 -21.73 12.77
CA GLY A 313 1.65 -21.54 14.11
C GLY A 313 1.00 -20.37 14.87
N LYS A 314 1.53 -20.09 16.06
CA LYS A 314 1.11 -18.90 16.82
C LYS A 314 1.62 -17.63 16.14
N LEU A 315 0.71 -16.68 15.88
CA LEU A 315 1.08 -15.33 15.41
C LEU A 315 1.93 -14.62 16.48
N ALA A 316 2.97 -13.92 16.08
CA ALA A 316 3.81 -13.14 16.99
C ALA A 316 3.03 -11.97 17.61
N GLY A 317 2.12 -11.39 16.84
CA GLY A 317 1.25 -10.29 17.22
C GLY A 317 0.52 -9.76 15.99
N VAL A 318 -0.37 -8.81 16.21
CA VAL A 318 -1.04 -8.04 15.17
C VAL A 318 -0.84 -6.55 15.41
N ALA A 319 -0.78 -5.76 14.34
CA ALA A 319 -0.70 -4.31 14.44
C ALA A 319 -1.81 -3.65 13.61
N ARG A 320 -2.39 -2.58 14.13
CA ARG A 320 -3.35 -1.73 13.42
C ARG A 320 -2.98 -0.26 13.52
N SER A 321 -3.35 0.52 12.52
CA SER A 321 -3.25 1.97 12.67
C SER A 321 -4.28 2.48 13.68
N MET A 322 -3.99 3.58 14.33
CA MET A 322 -4.82 4.16 15.40
C MET A 322 -6.28 4.42 14.96
N PRO A 323 -6.57 4.92 13.75
CA PRO A 323 -7.95 5.10 13.31
C PRO A 323 -8.67 3.80 12.90
N THR A 324 -7.95 2.68 12.71
CA THR A 324 -8.56 1.38 12.42
C THR A 324 -9.35 0.88 13.61
N SER A 325 -10.49 0.21 13.37
CA SER A 325 -11.34 -0.35 14.43
C SER A 325 -10.58 -1.24 15.40
N ARG A 326 -10.99 -1.21 16.67
CA ARG A 326 -10.48 -2.09 17.72
C ARG A 326 -11.07 -3.50 17.67
N ALA A 327 -11.81 -3.85 16.62
CA ALA A 327 -12.31 -5.21 16.43
C ALA A 327 -11.19 -6.25 16.49
N VAL A 328 -10.01 -5.95 15.93
CA VAL A 328 -8.85 -6.84 15.98
C VAL A 328 -8.22 -6.94 17.37
N ASP A 329 -8.38 -5.94 18.24
CA ASP A 329 -7.90 -5.97 19.64
C ASP A 329 -8.59 -7.10 20.41
N LEU A 330 -9.92 -7.26 20.22
CA LEU A 330 -10.71 -8.34 20.83
C LEU A 330 -10.27 -9.72 20.35
N VAL A 331 -9.90 -9.83 19.06
CA VAL A 331 -9.34 -11.08 18.50
C VAL A 331 -7.98 -11.37 19.14
N ALA A 332 -7.09 -10.38 19.18
CA ALA A 332 -5.77 -10.53 19.76
C ALA A 332 -5.82 -10.94 21.24
N GLU A 333 -6.71 -10.33 22.03
CA GLU A 333 -6.95 -10.70 23.42
C GLU A 333 -7.35 -12.17 23.55
N ARG A 334 -8.31 -12.64 22.73
CA ARG A 334 -8.78 -14.02 22.77
C ARG A 334 -7.71 -15.02 22.31
N LEU A 335 -6.87 -14.63 21.33
CA LEU A 335 -5.76 -15.47 20.88
C LEU A 335 -4.54 -15.43 21.83
N GLY A 336 -4.53 -14.53 22.81
CA GLY A 336 -3.41 -14.32 23.74
C GLY A 336 -2.14 -13.86 23.01
N ILE A 337 -2.30 -12.94 22.04
CA ILE A 337 -1.20 -12.34 21.30
C ILE A 337 -1.18 -10.82 21.49
N PRO A 338 -0.02 -10.16 21.36
CA PRO A 338 0.06 -8.71 21.40
C PRO A 338 -0.73 -8.05 20.27
N CYS A 339 -1.39 -6.91 20.58
CA CYS A 339 -1.94 -5.99 19.58
C CYS A 339 -1.24 -4.64 19.72
N PHE A 340 -0.70 -4.12 18.61
CA PHE A 340 0.02 -2.85 18.58
C PHE A 340 -0.82 -1.79 17.86
N GLU A 341 -0.99 -0.63 18.51
CA GLU A 341 -1.61 0.55 17.90
C GLU A 341 -0.51 1.50 17.43
N THR A 342 -0.49 1.84 16.15
CA THR A 342 0.51 2.71 15.54
C THR A 342 -0.13 3.93 14.87
N PRO A 343 0.63 4.98 14.54
CA PRO A 343 0.16 5.99 13.60
C PRO A 343 -0.23 5.40 12.24
N THR A 344 -0.92 6.16 11.42
CA THR A 344 -1.14 5.80 10.03
C THR A 344 0.16 5.90 9.25
N GLY A 345 0.47 4.86 8.49
CA GLY A 345 1.66 4.76 7.63
C GLY A 345 2.41 3.45 7.83
N TRP A 346 2.65 2.77 6.72
CA TRP A 346 3.17 1.39 6.73
C TRP A 346 4.58 1.27 7.33
N LYS A 347 5.37 2.35 7.35
CA LYS A 347 6.70 2.38 7.96
C LYS A 347 6.71 1.94 9.43
N PHE A 348 5.66 2.29 10.20
CA PHE A 348 5.55 1.90 11.61
C PHE A 348 5.34 0.39 11.78
N PHE A 349 4.58 -0.22 10.87
CA PHE A 349 4.45 -1.67 10.85
C PHE A 349 5.76 -2.35 10.44
N GLY A 350 6.50 -1.74 9.51
CA GLY A 350 7.81 -2.25 9.07
C GLY A 350 8.76 -2.52 10.25
N ASN A 351 8.85 -1.60 11.21
CA ASN A 351 9.67 -1.76 12.42
C ASN A 351 9.21 -2.97 13.27
N LEU A 352 7.90 -3.11 13.49
CA LEU A 352 7.35 -4.25 14.25
C LEU A 352 7.54 -5.59 13.54
N LEU A 353 7.41 -5.60 12.21
CA LEU A 353 7.63 -6.78 11.37
C LEU A 353 9.10 -7.20 11.35
N ASP A 354 10.03 -6.24 11.22
CA ASP A 354 11.49 -6.50 11.25
C ASP A 354 11.96 -7.01 12.60
N ALA A 355 11.34 -6.53 13.68
CA ALA A 355 11.63 -6.98 15.04
C ALA A 355 10.92 -8.30 15.43
N GLY A 356 10.13 -8.90 14.51
CA GLY A 356 9.37 -10.13 14.77
C GLY A 356 8.28 -9.97 15.83
N LYS A 357 7.80 -8.75 16.10
CA LYS A 357 6.75 -8.46 17.09
C LYS A 357 5.34 -8.58 16.52
N ALA A 358 5.16 -8.32 15.24
CA ALA A 358 3.90 -8.49 14.52
C ALA A 358 4.04 -9.51 13.39
N THR A 359 2.97 -10.25 13.13
CA THR A 359 2.85 -11.13 11.95
C THR A 359 1.89 -10.53 10.95
N LEU A 360 0.76 -9.99 11.38
CA LEU A 360 -0.25 -9.35 10.54
C LEU A 360 -0.37 -7.88 10.88
N CYS A 361 -0.61 -7.05 9.88
CA CYS A 361 -0.82 -5.62 10.01
C CYS A 361 -1.97 -5.16 9.11
N GLY A 362 -2.70 -4.11 9.53
CA GLY A 362 -3.73 -3.55 8.68
C GLY A 362 -4.18 -2.15 9.05
N GLU A 363 -4.75 -1.49 8.05
CA GLU A 363 -5.27 -0.13 8.12
C GLU A 363 -6.72 -0.08 7.62
N GLU A 364 -7.53 0.79 8.19
CA GLU A 364 -8.90 1.08 7.76
C GLU A 364 -8.97 1.59 6.29
N SER A 365 -7.86 2.07 5.79
CA SER A 365 -7.69 2.54 4.40
C SER A 365 -7.48 1.41 3.40
N ALA A 366 -7.91 0.18 3.72
CA ALA A 366 -7.86 -1.00 2.88
C ALA A 366 -6.46 -1.63 2.66
N GLY A 367 -5.46 -1.19 3.42
CA GLY A 367 -4.13 -1.80 3.43
C GLY A 367 -4.04 -2.94 4.43
N THR A 368 -3.65 -4.13 3.98
CA THR A 368 -3.41 -5.30 4.82
C THR A 368 -2.14 -5.99 4.37
N GLY A 369 -1.41 -6.62 5.27
CA GLY A 369 -0.21 -7.37 4.94
C GLY A 369 0.31 -8.19 6.12
N SER A 370 1.39 -8.90 5.88
CA SER A 370 2.04 -9.71 6.90
C SER A 370 3.57 -9.57 6.84
N ASN A 371 4.25 -10.38 7.65
CA ASN A 371 5.71 -10.43 7.72
C ASN A 371 6.39 -11.02 6.45
N HIS A 372 5.63 -11.43 5.42
CA HIS A 372 6.17 -11.95 4.16
C HIS A 372 6.94 -10.87 3.38
N ILE A 373 6.45 -9.63 3.40
CA ILE A 373 7.11 -8.45 2.81
C ILE A 373 7.11 -7.28 3.81
N ARG A 374 7.46 -6.06 3.35
CA ARG A 374 7.44 -4.84 4.19
C ARG A 374 6.55 -3.73 3.63
N GLU A 375 5.63 -4.12 2.76
CA GLU A 375 4.56 -3.28 2.21
C GLU A 375 3.19 -3.92 2.49
N LYS A 376 2.12 -3.18 2.26
CA LYS A 376 0.76 -3.71 2.14
C LYS A 376 0.70 -4.60 0.90
N ASP A 377 -0.21 -5.57 0.90
CA ASP A 377 -0.35 -6.49 -0.22
C ASP A 377 -1.83 -6.85 -0.44
N GLY A 378 -2.40 -6.26 -1.49
CA GLY A 378 -3.82 -6.45 -1.80
C GLY A 378 -4.15 -7.87 -2.24
N LEU A 379 -3.37 -8.44 -3.14
CA LEU A 379 -3.62 -9.78 -3.67
C LEU A 379 -3.31 -10.88 -2.64
N TRP A 380 -2.29 -10.68 -1.80
CA TRP A 380 -2.05 -11.55 -0.64
C TRP A 380 -3.27 -11.60 0.29
N ALA A 381 -3.90 -10.46 0.59
CA ALA A 381 -5.09 -10.42 1.42
C ALA A 381 -6.25 -11.21 0.79
N VAL A 382 -6.44 -11.08 -0.53
CA VAL A 382 -7.42 -11.85 -1.31
C VAL A 382 -7.12 -13.35 -1.23
N LEU A 383 -5.87 -13.75 -1.41
CA LEU A 383 -5.46 -15.16 -1.32
C LEU A 383 -5.62 -15.72 0.09
N LEU A 384 -5.35 -14.93 1.14
CA LEU A 384 -5.62 -15.35 2.52
C LEU A 384 -7.11 -15.56 2.76
N TRP A 385 -7.98 -14.68 2.26
CA TRP A 385 -9.43 -14.88 2.28
C TRP A 385 -9.85 -16.17 1.57
N LEU A 386 -9.36 -16.41 0.36
CA LEU A 386 -9.66 -17.64 -0.42
C LEU A 386 -9.17 -18.88 0.32
N ASN A 387 -7.99 -18.85 0.91
CA ASN A 387 -7.46 -19.96 1.70
C ASN A 387 -8.33 -20.25 2.94
N ILE A 388 -8.77 -19.20 3.64
CA ILE A 388 -9.70 -19.35 4.78
C ILE A 388 -11.00 -19.98 4.32
N LEU A 389 -11.63 -19.47 3.27
CA LEU A 389 -12.90 -20.00 2.74
C LEU A 389 -12.75 -21.46 2.27
N ALA A 390 -11.64 -21.81 1.62
CA ALA A 390 -11.38 -23.17 1.15
C ALA A 390 -11.22 -24.18 2.29
N ARG A 391 -10.66 -23.76 3.43
CA ARG A 391 -10.43 -24.62 4.58
C ARG A 391 -11.55 -24.62 5.60
N ASP A 392 -12.27 -23.50 5.73
CA ASP A 392 -13.38 -23.34 6.68
C ASP A 392 -14.71 -23.86 6.12
N GLY A 393 -14.98 -23.64 4.82
CA GLY A 393 -16.17 -24.08 4.12
C GLY A 393 -17.41 -23.20 4.26
N ARG A 394 -17.37 -22.15 5.10
CA ARG A 394 -18.42 -21.12 5.16
C ARG A 394 -18.24 -20.09 4.05
N ASP A 395 -19.33 -19.46 3.63
CA ASP A 395 -19.22 -18.26 2.78
C ASP A 395 -18.82 -17.01 3.60
N VAL A 396 -18.49 -15.92 2.89
CA VAL A 396 -18.04 -14.67 3.51
C VAL A 396 -19.06 -14.10 4.50
N VAL A 397 -20.34 -14.18 4.16
CA VAL A 397 -21.43 -13.62 4.98
C VAL A 397 -21.58 -14.40 6.27
N GLN A 398 -21.59 -15.75 6.16
CA GLN A 398 -21.65 -16.65 7.30
C GLN A 398 -20.42 -16.50 8.20
N LEU A 399 -19.22 -16.51 7.62
CA LEU A 399 -17.95 -16.36 8.36
C LEU A 399 -17.94 -15.06 9.14
N ARG A 400 -18.32 -13.93 8.53
CA ARG A 400 -18.41 -12.63 9.19
C ARG A 400 -19.49 -12.63 10.31
N ALA A 401 -20.66 -13.18 10.05
CA ALA A 401 -21.72 -13.23 11.08
C ALA A 401 -21.30 -14.07 12.29
N ASP A 402 -20.64 -15.20 12.08
CA ASP A 402 -20.12 -16.05 13.16
C ASP A 402 -18.96 -15.41 13.89
N HIS A 403 -18.12 -14.67 13.18
CA HIS A 403 -17.05 -13.87 13.76
C HIS A 403 -17.65 -12.82 14.73
N TRP A 404 -18.67 -12.07 14.32
CA TRP A 404 -19.33 -11.09 15.18
C TRP A 404 -20.00 -11.73 16.40
N ARG A 405 -20.60 -12.92 16.25
CA ARG A 405 -21.16 -13.66 17.40
C ARG A 405 -20.07 -14.08 18.39
N SER A 406 -18.90 -14.43 17.88
CA SER A 406 -17.80 -14.94 18.68
C SER A 406 -16.98 -13.85 19.36
N PHE A 407 -16.70 -12.75 18.68
CA PHE A 407 -15.78 -11.70 19.14
C PHE A 407 -16.47 -10.37 19.48
N GLY A 408 -17.76 -10.21 19.12
CA GLY A 408 -18.46 -8.95 19.17
C GLY A 408 -18.41 -8.20 17.83
N ARG A 409 -19.28 -7.23 17.66
CA ARG A 409 -19.33 -6.38 16.48
C ARG A 409 -19.01 -4.95 16.83
N ASN A 410 -17.98 -4.40 16.20
CA ASN A 410 -17.70 -2.97 16.22
C ASN A 410 -18.45 -2.30 15.07
N TYR A 411 -19.18 -1.22 15.37
CA TYR A 411 -19.79 -0.38 14.36
C TYR A 411 -18.83 0.75 14.05
N TYR A 412 -18.48 0.88 12.80
CA TYR A 412 -17.43 1.78 12.37
C TYR A 412 -17.88 2.60 11.16
N SER A 413 -17.59 3.90 11.17
CA SER A 413 -17.77 4.77 10.01
C SER A 413 -16.61 5.75 9.88
N ARG A 414 -16.33 6.14 8.63
CA ARG A 414 -15.33 7.14 8.27
C ARG A 414 -15.99 8.21 7.42
N HIS A 415 -15.67 9.46 7.71
CA HIS A 415 -16.15 10.62 6.99
C HIS A 415 -14.95 11.47 6.57
N ASP A 416 -14.77 11.65 5.27
CA ASP A 416 -13.68 12.42 4.68
C ASP A 416 -14.23 13.78 4.21
N TYR A 417 -13.55 14.84 4.61
CA TYR A 417 -13.78 16.20 4.15
C TYR A 417 -12.52 16.64 3.39
N GLU A 418 -12.61 16.62 2.08
CA GLU A 418 -11.48 16.85 1.18
C GLU A 418 -11.38 18.31 0.74
N GLU A 419 -10.22 18.71 0.25
CA GLU A 419 -9.94 20.04 -0.32
C GLU A 419 -10.25 21.21 0.64
N ILE A 420 -10.21 20.99 1.97
CA ILE A 420 -10.41 22.07 2.94
C ILE A 420 -9.19 23.00 2.89
N PRO A 421 -9.40 24.34 2.93
CA PRO A 421 -8.27 25.26 3.11
C PRO A 421 -7.42 24.87 4.31
N THR A 422 -6.12 24.66 4.10
CA THR A 422 -5.18 24.13 5.12
C THR A 422 -5.24 24.92 6.42
N GLN A 423 -5.34 26.25 6.34
CA GLN A 423 -5.43 27.10 7.53
C GLN A 423 -6.71 26.84 8.35
N ALA A 424 -7.86 26.64 7.67
CA ALA A 424 -9.12 26.33 8.35
C ALA A 424 -9.06 24.94 9.04
N ALA A 425 -8.54 23.94 8.34
CA ALA A 425 -8.36 22.60 8.87
C ALA A 425 -7.41 22.56 10.08
N THR A 426 -6.26 23.24 9.99
CA THR A 426 -5.32 23.37 11.10
C THR A 426 -5.93 24.10 12.27
N GLY A 427 -6.61 25.24 12.02
CA GLY A 427 -7.27 26.03 13.08
C GLY A 427 -8.36 25.22 13.82
N LEU A 428 -9.09 24.33 13.12
CA LEU A 428 -10.06 23.44 13.75
C LEU A 428 -9.37 22.46 14.69
N MET A 429 -8.28 21.82 14.25
CA MET A 429 -7.53 20.87 15.09
C MET A 429 -6.91 21.54 16.29
N ASP A 430 -6.38 22.77 16.14
CA ASP A 430 -5.78 23.52 17.25
C ASP A 430 -6.86 23.96 18.27
N ALA A 431 -8.03 24.37 17.79
CA ALA A 431 -9.17 24.69 18.66
C ALA A 431 -9.66 23.45 19.45
N LEU A 432 -9.64 22.27 18.81
CA LEU A 432 -9.98 21.00 19.48
C LEU A 432 -8.93 20.65 20.53
N ARG A 433 -7.65 20.73 20.20
CA ARG A 433 -6.54 20.49 21.14
C ARG A 433 -6.62 21.38 22.37
N ALA A 434 -6.91 22.67 22.17
CA ALA A 434 -7.05 23.62 23.27
C ALA A 434 -8.17 23.28 24.25
N LYS A 435 -9.18 22.51 23.83
CA LYS A 435 -10.32 22.10 24.67
C LYS A 435 -10.22 20.71 25.25
N MET A 436 -9.24 19.90 24.83
CA MET A 436 -9.16 18.49 25.22
C MET A 436 -9.14 18.26 26.72
N ALA A 437 -8.44 19.11 27.47
CA ALA A 437 -8.33 18.96 28.93
C ALA A 437 -9.69 19.14 29.65
N ASP A 438 -10.62 19.88 29.05
CA ASP A 438 -11.93 20.20 29.63
C ASP A 438 -13.02 19.19 29.20
N LEU A 439 -12.73 18.27 28.26
CA LEU A 439 -13.72 17.33 27.72
C LEU A 439 -14.06 16.17 28.69
N PRO A 440 -13.12 15.52 29.41
CA PRO A 440 -13.46 14.41 30.28
C PRO A 440 -14.52 14.80 31.35
N GLY A 441 -15.57 13.99 31.46
CA GLY A 441 -16.72 14.24 32.31
C GLY A 441 -17.83 15.08 31.70
N THR A 442 -17.62 15.67 30.51
CA THR A 442 -18.68 16.39 29.78
C THR A 442 -19.58 15.42 29.01
N GLN A 443 -20.74 15.93 28.58
CA GLN A 443 -21.68 15.18 27.75
C GLN A 443 -21.58 15.65 26.29
N VAL A 444 -21.37 14.72 25.36
CA VAL A 444 -21.39 14.97 23.92
C VAL A 444 -22.40 14.01 23.29
N ALA A 445 -23.41 14.54 22.62
CA ALA A 445 -24.50 13.75 22.02
C ALA A 445 -25.17 12.76 23.01
N GLY A 446 -25.24 13.10 24.28
CA GLY A 446 -25.83 12.24 25.32
C GLY A 446 -24.89 11.17 25.88
N MET A 447 -23.64 11.12 25.44
CA MET A 447 -22.61 10.20 25.92
C MET A 447 -21.58 10.94 26.76
N GLU A 448 -21.16 10.37 27.88
CA GLU A 448 -20.16 10.98 28.76
C GLU A 448 -18.75 10.69 28.23
N VAL A 449 -17.97 11.76 28.02
CA VAL A 449 -16.56 11.67 27.62
C VAL A 449 -15.73 11.08 28.78
N ASN A 450 -15.03 10.00 28.53
CA ASN A 450 -14.14 9.35 29.49
C ASN A 450 -12.68 9.81 29.32
N SER A 451 -12.25 10.07 28.09
CA SER A 451 -10.87 10.46 27.79
C SER A 451 -10.80 11.33 26.54
N ALA A 452 -9.80 12.19 26.49
CA ALA A 452 -9.44 12.95 25.29
C ALA A 452 -7.92 13.11 25.24
N ASP A 453 -7.29 12.75 24.12
CA ASP A 453 -5.84 12.88 23.94
C ASP A 453 -5.49 13.18 22.48
N ASP A 454 -4.31 13.74 22.28
CA ASP A 454 -3.67 13.83 20.95
C ASP A 454 -2.67 12.68 20.84
N PHE A 455 -2.95 11.72 19.98
CA PHE A 455 -2.18 10.48 19.89
C PHE A 455 -0.73 10.76 19.55
N ALA A 456 0.16 10.32 20.42
CA ALA A 456 1.59 10.28 20.22
C ALA A 456 2.07 8.83 20.29
N TYR A 457 3.06 8.50 19.46
CA TYR A 457 3.61 7.16 19.36
C TYR A 457 5.12 7.17 19.57
N SER A 458 5.54 6.46 20.61
CA SER A 458 6.95 6.10 20.81
C SER A 458 7.18 4.74 20.19
N ASP A 459 7.97 4.66 19.12
CA ASP A 459 8.25 3.39 18.47
C ASP A 459 9.09 2.50 19.40
N PRO A 460 8.62 1.28 19.71
CA PRO A 460 9.32 0.40 20.65
C PRO A 460 10.60 -0.21 20.10
N ILE A 461 10.94 0.02 18.82
CA ILE A 461 12.09 -0.57 18.13
C ILE A 461 13.21 0.47 17.98
N ASP A 462 12.92 1.62 17.37
CA ASP A 462 13.94 2.65 17.07
C ASP A 462 13.86 3.84 18.05
N GLN A 463 12.89 3.83 18.98
CA GLN A 463 12.66 4.87 19.99
C GLN A 463 12.31 6.24 19.40
N SER A 464 11.94 6.31 18.13
CA SER A 464 11.45 7.54 17.52
C SER A 464 10.10 7.96 18.14
N LEU A 465 9.89 9.27 18.24
CA LEU A 465 8.65 9.85 18.74
C LEU A 465 7.90 10.54 17.59
N SER A 466 6.65 10.14 17.38
CA SER A 466 5.72 10.77 16.43
C SER A 466 4.56 11.37 17.18
N GLU A 467 4.51 12.70 17.29
CA GLU A 467 3.46 13.44 17.99
C GLU A 467 2.35 13.91 17.04
N GLN A 468 1.22 14.34 17.62
CA GLN A 468 0.09 14.95 16.90
C GLN A 468 -0.49 14.06 15.77
N GLN A 469 -0.57 12.77 16.02
CA GLN A 469 -1.03 11.80 15.01
C GLN A 469 -2.56 11.73 14.88
N GLY A 470 -3.29 12.49 15.68
CA GLY A 470 -4.74 12.64 15.65
C GLY A 470 -5.35 12.74 17.03
N VAL A 471 -6.42 13.52 17.15
CA VAL A 471 -7.17 13.67 18.41
C VAL A 471 -8.13 12.51 18.57
N ARG A 472 -8.09 11.86 19.76
CA ARG A 472 -9.01 10.78 20.15
C ARG A 472 -9.89 11.25 21.29
N ILE A 473 -11.18 10.98 21.21
CA ILE A 473 -12.15 11.20 22.28
C ILE A 473 -12.84 9.87 22.55
N GLY A 474 -12.66 9.32 23.76
CA GLY A 474 -13.27 8.08 24.21
C GLY A 474 -14.45 8.36 25.14
N PHE A 475 -15.49 7.53 25.05
CA PHE A 475 -16.70 7.61 25.87
C PHE A 475 -16.80 6.45 26.87
N LYS A 476 -17.61 6.61 27.91
CA LYS A 476 -17.78 5.59 28.97
C LYS A 476 -18.36 4.26 28.48
N ASP A 477 -19.14 4.27 27.41
CA ASP A 477 -19.71 3.07 26.82
C ASP A 477 -18.71 2.30 25.92
N GLY A 478 -17.48 2.80 25.78
CA GLY A 478 -16.45 2.22 24.95
C GLY A 478 -16.42 2.77 23.51
N SER A 479 -17.40 3.57 23.11
CA SER A 479 -17.38 4.29 21.82
C SER A 479 -16.20 5.25 21.75
N ARG A 480 -15.76 5.56 20.55
CA ARG A 480 -14.73 6.58 20.33
C ARG A 480 -14.94 7.38 19.06
N PHE A 481 -14.37 8.53 19.08
CA PHE A 481 -14.29 9.46 17.98
C PHE A 481 -12.82 9.82 17.74
N VAL A 482 -12.40 9.79 16.48
CA VAL A 482 -11.03 10.16 16.10
C VAL A 482 -11.09 11.22 15.02
N MET A 483 -10.27 12.26 15.13
CA MET A 483 -10.14 13.31 14.14
C MET A 483 -8.67 13.51 13.77
N ARG A 484 -8.36 13.49 12.47
CA ARG A 484 -6.99 13.70 11.99
C ARG A 484 -6.96 14.45 10.66
N LEU A 485 -5.88 15.16 10.43
CA LEU A 485 -5.56 15.71 9.11
C LEU A 485 -4.70 14.71 8.32
N SER A 486 -5.07 14.48 7.08
CA SER A 486 -4.28 13.68 6.15
C SER A 486 -3.46 14.59 5.24
N GLY A 487 -2.17 14.27 5.06
CA GLY A 487 -1.26 14.98 4.17
C GLY A 487 -1.15 14.38 2.76
N THR A 488 -2.06 13.49 2.35
CA THR A 488 -1.99 12.79 1.05
C THR A 488 -2.58 13.57 -0.12
N GLY A 489 -3.28 14.68 0.13
CA GLY A 489 -3.89 15.51 -0.91
C GLY A 489 -2.85 16.30 -1.71
N THR A 490 -3.07 16.43 -3.01
CA THR A 490 -2.29 17.31 -3.90
C THR A 490 -2.78 18.76 -3.84
N GLN A 491 -3.99 18.98 -3.32
CA GLN A 491 -4.62 20.30 -3.10
C GLN A 491 -5.36 20.33 -1.75
N GLY A 492 -5.11 21.36 -0.95
CA GLY A 492 -5.75 21.54 0.35
C GLY A 492 -5.37 20.48 1.41
N ALA A 493 -6.15 20.42 2.48
CA ALA A 493 -6.07 19.40 3.52
C ALA A 493 -7.30 18.50 3.47
N THR A 494 -7.12 17.24 3.85
CA THR A 494 -8.25 16.31 4.08
C THR A 494 -8.39 16.10 5.58
N LEU A 495 -9.55 16.51 6.12
CA LEU A 495 -9.95 16.18 7.48
C LEU A 495 -10.69 14.84 7.49
N ARG A 496 -10.24 13.91 8.29
CA ARG A 496 -10.87 12.60 8.47
C ARG A 496 -11.43 12.44 9.86
N VAL A 497 -12.69 12.04 9.91
CA VAL A 497 -13.42 11.76 11.15
C VAL A 497 -13.82 10.30 11.16
N TYR A 498 -13.49 9.61 12.23
CA TYR A 498 -13.79 8.20 12.44
C TYR A 498 -14.66 8.05 13.68
N LEU A 499 -15.70 7.26 13.56
CA LEU A 499 -16.62 6.91 14.66
C LEU A 499 -16.60 5.40 14.87
N GLU A 500 -16.50 4.98 16.11
CA GLU A 500 -16.58 3.56 16.48
C GLU A 500 -17.39 3.38 17.75
#